data_7b00338414950312b87c65c99681482d
#
_entry.id   7b00338414950312b87c65c99681482d
#
_cell.length_a   1.000
_cell.length_b   1.000
_cell.length_c   1.000
_cell.angle_alpha   90.00
_cell.angle_beta   90.00
_cell.angle_gamma   90.00
#
_symmetry.space_group_name_H-M   'P 1'
#
loop_
_entity.id
_entity.type
_entity.pdbx_description
1 polymer ?
#
loop_
_entity_poly.entity_id
_entity_poly.type
_entity_poly.pdbx_seq_one_letter_code
_entity_poly.pdbx_strand_id
1 'polypeptide(L)'
;MSQDYSSKDIQVLDGLTHVQLNPNMYISTTENPCHLIEEALDNALDEAIAGYVDIIAVKVDTKTGLCTILDNGRGIPIDSDVAITISTKLFSGAKFSDRKTTYSISAGIFGIGLVAVFALSDKYSIEIYRDNKHVVYNKKRTKFKKTLDEEFNEKTPFSTKIEFQASDKYFESIIPDVDRIRKRMTVASVELPKVRFVLIVDDVQEVIHYTIDDFFKNECINDFESGKFSERIDVEVNKGSERLAVSFCYEYDNSIAPKYSSAVNILPVKNGGTHINFINEIIRQYFTQKAKKTDYKFQPKDTLLGYRSYISLSLKKPKLKGQSKESLENTKSQLSHLLDEFQKQLAIEMNGKDETVDKILNHFHDHRKKMDLKNLNGDKVSKGRGLKKFTKLRDCQSRNGELFIVEGDSAAGGIIQARDPKKVAVLPLKGKIPSFSNNKNILENKEIGEMINAFGTGVEPHFDMSRFRYDKIVCCCDADADGGHIATLLTMNLAMMVPEIIKQGHYYIAYTPLYAINEKKTFIPLWDQTALDKAIKDKRKITRYKGLGELNISDLKTCLLDEKSRKLVQVQWTDKLDRLVDLMNNVNDKRLLLKGEFE
;
A
#
# COMPACT_ATOMS: atom_id res chain seq x y z
N MET A 1 33.33 24.70 -16.05
CA MET A 1 32.52 25.56 -16.92
C MET A 1 31.10 25.47 -16.41
N SER A 2 30.56 26.53 -15.81
CA SER A 2 29.15 26.62 -15.48
C SER A 2 28.38 26.69 -16.79
N GLN A 3 27.54 25.72 -17.09
CA GLN A 3 26.56 25.85 -18.16
C GLN A 3 25.58 26.94 -17.72
N ASP A 4 25.59 28.10 -18.40
CA ASP A 4 24.62 29.17 -18.17
C ASP A 4 23.22 28.65 -18.56
N TYR A 5 22.33 28.59 -17.60
CA TYR A 5 20.92 28.28 -17.79
C TYR A 5 20.25 29.40 -18.56
N SER A 6 19.68 29.11 -19.72
CA SER A 6 19.08 30.09 -20.64
C SER A 6 17.65 29.68 -21.03
N SER A 7 16.90 30.59 -21.62
CA SER A 7 15.56 30.31 -22.16
C SER A 7 15.56 29.22 -23.25
N LYS A 8 16.70 28.92 -23.86
CA LYS A 8 16.86 27.83 -24.84
C LYS A 8 16.85 26.44 -24.21
N ASP A 9 17.08 26.37 -22.91
CA ASP A 9 17.08 25.12 -22.14
C ASP A 9 15.68 24.71 -21.69
N ILE A 10 14.67 25.59 -21.88
CA ILE A 10 13.27 25.34 -21.56
C ILE A 10 12.63 24.65 -22.78
N GLN A 11 12.24 23.39 -22.59
CA GLN A 11 11.51 22.60 -23.58
C GLN A 11 10.04 22.45 -23.16
N VAL A 12 9.12 22.71 -24.11
CA VAL A 12 7.70 22.40 -23.96
C VAL A 12 7.43 21.09 -24.69
N LEU A 13 7.09 20.05 -23.95
CA LEU A 13 6.76 18.74 -24.50
C LEU A 13 5.27 18.69 -24.87
N ASP A 14 4.95 18.09 -26.02
CA ASP A 14 3.57 17.69 -26.30
C ASP A 14 3.13 16.56 -25.36
N GLY A 15 1.79 16.39 -25.20
CA GLY A 15 1.26 15.46 -24.22
C GLY A 15 1.66 14.00 -24.47
N LEU A 16 1.74 13.55 -25.71
CA LEU A 16 2.12 12.16 -26.04
C LEU A 16 3.59 11.93 -25.73
N THR A 17 4.46 12.84 -26.12
CA THR A 17 5.90 12.79 -25.81
C THR A 17 6.12 12.76 -24.31
N HIS A 18 5.37 13.58 -23.56
CA HIS A 18 5.47 13.59 -22.09
C HIS A 18 5.08 12.26 -21.46
N VAL A 19 3.99 11.60 -21.93
CA VAL A 19 3.60 10.26 -21.48
C VAL A 19 4.69 9.24 -21.77
N GLN A 20 5.30 9.29 -22.95
CA GLN A 20 6.36 8.37 -23.36
C GLN A 20 7.66 8.53 -22.60
N LEU A 21 8.01 9.75 -22.21
CA LEU A 21 9.21 10.03 -21.41
C LEU A 21 9.01 9.73 -19.92
N ASN A 22 7.78 9.84 -19.42
CA ASN A 22 7.47 9.70 -18.01
C ASN A 22 6.25 8.76 -17.78
N PRO A 23 6.29 7.49 -18.24
CA PRO A 23 5.13 6.60 -18.17
C PRO A 23 4.60 6.41 -16.76
N ASN A 24 5.47 6.33 -15.75
CA ASN A 24 5.10 6.14 -14.35
C ASN A 24 4.27 7.30 -13.73
N MET A 25 4.19 8.45 -14.39
CA MET A 25 3.28 9.53 -14.00
C MET A 25 1.82 9.26 -14.42
N TYR A 26 1.61 8.40 -15.41
CA TYR A 26 0.32 8.14 -16.04
C TYR A 26 -0.19 6.71 -15.79
N ILE A 27 0.71 5.78 -15.50
CA ILE A 27 0.42 4.40 -15.17
C ILE A 27 1.12 4.01 -13.87
N SER A 28 0.54 3.09 -13.12
CA SER A 28 1.03 2.74 -11.77
C SER A 28 2.37 2.00 -11.76
N THR A 29 2.68 1.27 -12.85
CA THR A 29 3.91 0.48 -13.01
C THR A 29 4.17 0.18 -14.47
N THR A 30 5.43 -0.01 -14.82
CA THR A 30 5.91 -0.45 -16.12
C THR A 30 6.34 -1.92 -16.15
N GLU A 31 6.08 -2.68 -15.10
CA GLU A 31 6.39 -4.11 -15.04
C GLU A 31 5.61 -4.91 -16.10
N ASN A 32 4.32 -4.56 -16.28
CA ASN A 32 3.44 -5.17 -17.27
C ASN A 32 2.28 -4.21 -17.66
N PRO A 33 1.57 -4.45 -18.78
CA PRO A 33 0.58 -3.53 -19.31
C PRO A 33 -0.81 -3.62 -18.66
N CYS A 34 -1.01 -4.24 -17.51
CA CYS A 34 -2.32 -4.37 -16.88
C CYS A 34 -3.03 -3.03 -16.67
N HIS A 35 -2.28 -1.97 -16.35
CA HIS A 35 -2.89 -0.65 -16.16
C HIS A 35 -3.51 -0.11 -17.47
N LEU A 36 -2.91 -0.40 -18.62
CA LEU A 36 -3.48 -0.01 -19.93
C LEU A 36 -4.81 -0.73 -20.19
N ILE A 37 -4.90 -2.02 -19.80
CA ILE A 37 -6.14 -2.78 -19.88
C ILE A 37 -7.18 -2.20 -18.93
N GLU A 38 -6.80 -1.88 -17.69
CA GLU A 38 -7.70 -1.29 -16.70
C GLU A 38 -8.26 0.05 -17.20
N GLU A 39 -7.45 0.93 -17.79
CA GLU A 39 -7.92 2.21 -18.34
C GLU A 39 -8.85 2.05 -19.56
N ALA A 40 -8.60 1.07 -20.45
CA ALA A 40 -9.50 0.78 -21.55
C ALA A 40 -10.82 0.15 -21.05
N LEU A 41 -10.73 -0.75 -20.05
CA LEU A 41 -11.88 -1.38 -19.41
C LEU A 41 -12.74 -0.35 -18.64
N ASP A 42 -12.14 0.64 -17.99
CA ASP A 42 -12.86 1.70 -17.25
C ASP A 42 -13.81 2.48 -18.19
N ASN A 43 -13.52 2.60 -19.48
CA ASN A 43 -14.45 3.22 -20.44
C ASN A 43 -15.69 2.35 -20.70
N ALA A 44 -15.52 1.03 -20.84
CA ALA A 44 -16.64 0.10 -20.99
C ALA A 44 -17.48 0.03 -19.70
N LEU A 45 -16.81 0.08 -18.55
CA LEU A 45 -17.48 0.13 -17.24
C LEU A 45 -18.29 1.42 -17.03
N ASP A 46 -17.83 2.55 -17.53
CA ASP A 46 -18.59 3.81 -17.45
C ASP A 46 -19.89 3.75 -18.29
N GLU A 47 -19.87 3.11 -19.45
CA GLU A 47 -21.08 2.83 -20.23
C GLU A 47 -22.01 1.85 -19.49
N ALA A 48 -21.45 0.87 -18.77
CA ALA A 48 -22.21 -0.06 -17.94
C ALA A 48 -22.84 0.61 -16.72
N ILE A 49 -22.12 1.51 -16.03
CA ILE A 49 -22.67 2.35 -14.94
C ILE A 49 -23.83 3.19 -15.45
N ALA A 50 -23.72 3.71 -16.67
CA ALA A 50 -24.78 4.50 -17.29
C ALA A 50 -25.96 3.64 -17.79
N GLY A 51 -25.89 2.32 -17.68
CA GLY A 51 -26.98 1.38 -18.02
C GLY A 51 -27.10 1.02 -19.50
N TYR A 52 -26.06 1.23 -20.30
CA TYR A 52 -26.09 0.99 -21.74
C TYR A 52 -25.33 -0.30 -22.18
N VAL A 53 -24.73 -1.02 -21.24
CA VAL A 53 -23.92 -2.22 -21.52
C VAL A 53 -24.46 -3.42 -20.79
N ASP A 54 -24.62 -4.53 -21.50
CA ASP A 54 -24.99 -5.84 -20.95
C ASP A 54 -23.82 -6.83 -20.95
N ILE A 55 -22.82 -6.62 -21.83
CA ILE A 55 -21.68 -7.52 -21.99
C ILE A 55 -20.40 -6.71 -22.15
N ILE A 56 -19.39 -7.07 -21.35
CA ILE A 56 -18.01 -6.61 -21.50
C ILE A 56 -17.11 -7.84 -21.65
N ALA A 57 -16.27 -7.84 -22.70
CA ALA A 57 -15.29 -8.90 -22.88
C ALA A 57 -13.87 -8.33 -22.93
N VAL A 58 -12.94 -9.04 -22.27
CA VAL A 58 -11.51 -8.76 -22.34
C VAL A 58 -10.82 -9.99 -22.93
N LYS A 59 -10.11 -9.80 -24.06
CA LYS A 59 -9.32 -10.86 -24.69
C LYS A 59 -7.84 -10.56 -24.53
N VAL A 60 -7.06 -11.56 -24.13
CA VAL A 60 -5.60 -11.51 -23.97
C VAL A 60 -4.97 -12.67 -24.73
N ASP A 61 -4.06 -12.36 -25.62
CA ASP A 61 -3.15 -13.33 -26.23
C ASP A 61 -1.82 -13.30 -25.46
N THR A 62 -1.53 -14.35 -24.70
CA THR A 62 -0.32 -14.42 -23.86
C THR A 62 0.95 -14.66 -24.66
N LYS A 63 0.87 -15.03 -25.93
CA LYS A 63 2.03 -15.21 -26.82
C LYS A 63 2.52 -13.88 -27.38
N THR A 64 1.59 -13.02 -27.76
CA THR A 64 1.89 -11.75 -28.45
C THR A 64 1.73 -10.53 -27.54
N GLY A 65 1.01 -10.64 -26.43
CA GLY A 65 0.62 -9.51 -25.58
C GLY A 65 -0.47 -8.65 -26.21
N LEU A 66 -1.17 -9.15 -27.24
CA LEU A 66 -2.31 -8.43 -27.85
C LEU A 66 -3.50 -8.48 -26.88
N CYS A 67 -4.02 -7.30 -26.55
CA CYS A 67 -5.16 -7.12 -25.65
C CYS A 67 -6.33 -6.50 -26.43
N THR A 68 -7.54 -6.99 -26.17
CA THR A 68 -8.76 -6.46 -26.78
C THR A 68 -9.83 -6.28 -25.71
N ILE A 69 -10.46 -5.11 -25.68
CA ILE A 69 -11.61 -4.81 -24.83
C ILE A 69 -12.81 -4.56 -25.74
N LEU A 70 -13.92 -5.22 -25.44
CA LEU A 70 -15.17 -5.14 -26.21
C LEU A 70 -16.33 -4.80 -25.25
N ASP A 71 -17.20 -3.91 -25.70
CA ASP A 71 -18.48 -3.63 -25.05
C ASP A 71 -19.61 -3.50 -26.09
N ASN A 72 -20.84 -3.78 -25.68
CA ASN A 72 -22.03 -3.61 -26.48
C ASN A 72 -22.83 -2.34 -26.11
N GLY A 73 -22.15 -1.29 -25.64
CA GLY A 73 -22.75 -0.03 -25.27
C GLY A 73 -23.21 0.82 -26.46
N ARG A 74 -23.22 2.15 -26.28
CA ARG A 74 -23.64 3.08 -27.34
C ARG A 74 -22.62 3.28 -28.46
N GLY A 75 -21.39 2.81 -28.26
CA GLY A 75 -20.24 3.14 -29.11
C GLY A 75 -19.71 4.56 -28.90
N ILE A 76 -18.45 4.77 -29.16
CA ILE A 76 -17.82 6.11 -29.12
C ILE A 76 -18.46 6.98 -30.20
N PRO A 77 -18.77 8.28 -29.95
CA PRO A 77 -19.27 9.19 -30.99
C PRO A 77 -18.33 9.23 -32.20
N ILE A 78 -18.89 9.12 -33.40
CA ILE A 78 -18.13 9.04 -34.66
C ILE A 78 -17.98 10.39 -35.36
N ASP A 79 -18.76 11.39 -34.92
CA ASP A 79 -18.66 12.76 -35.37
C ASP A 79 -17.39 13.43 -34.80
N SER A 80 -16.83 14.37 -35.59
CA SER A 80 -15.68 15.22 -35.19
C SER A 80 -14.43 14.45 -34.72
N ASP A 81 -14.23 13.22 -35.21
CA ASP A 81 -13.07 12.38 -34.89
C ASP A 81 -12.78 12.29 -33.35
N VAL A 82 -13.83 12.11 -32.58
CA VAL A 82 -13.76 12.00 -31.11
C VAL A 82 -12.77 10.92 -30.68
N ALA A 83 -12.75 9.76 -31.37
CA ALA A 83 -11.81 8.67 -31.08
C ALA A 83 -10.34 9.12 -31.18
N ILE A 84 -9.99 9.99 -32.13
CA ILE A 84 -8.64 10.57 -32.25
C ILE A 84 -8.38 11.47 -31.06
N THR A 85 -9.33 12.34 -30.74
CA THR A 85 -9.18 13.33 -29.64
C THR A 85 -8.94 12.64 -28.29
N ILE A 86 -9.77 11.65 -27.92
CA ILE A 86 -9.65 10.97 -26.61
C ILE A 86 -8.42 10.06 -26.52
N SER A 87 -7.85 9.66 -27.65
CA SER A 87 -6.64 8.83 -27.70
C SER A 87 -5.34 9.64 -27.80
N THR A 88 -5.40 10.91 -28.22
CA THR A 88 -4.17 11.69 -28.50
C THR A 88 -4.05 13.00 -27.71
N LYS A 89 -5.13 13.46 -27.08
CA LYS A 89 -5.12 14.72 -26.31
C LYS A 89 -5.37 14.43 -24.83
N LEU A 90 -4.42 14.79 -23.99
CA LEU A 90 -4.58 14.72 -22.53
C LEU A 90 -5.75 15.59 -22.07
N PHE A 91 -6.39 15.17 -20.97
CA PHE A 91 -7.52 15.89 -20.37
C PHE A 91 -8.70 16.06 -21.32
N SER A 92 -8.92 15.08 -22.19
CA SER A 92 -10.05 15.04 -23.12
C SER A 92 -11.07 13.98 -22.66
N GLY A 93 -12.36 14.30 -22.74
CA GLY A 93 -13.45 13.40 -22.41
C GLY A 93 -14.75 14.11 -22.04
N ALA A 94 -15.84 13.36 -22.03
CA ALA A 94 -17.18 13.89 -21.73
C ALA A 94 -17.48 14.07 -20.22
N LYS A 95 -16.50 13.79 -19.35
CA LYS A 95 -16.68 13.65 -17.90
C LYS A 95 -16.28 14.92 -17.09
N PHE A 96 -15.76 15.97 -17.73
CA PHE A 96 -15.23 17.18 -17.08
C PHE A 96 -16.23 18.33 -16.93
N SER A 97 -17.40 18.28 -17.60
CA SER A 97 -18.28 19.42 -17.60
C SER A 97 -19.28 19.36 -16.44
N ASP A 98 -19.46 20.49 -15.72
CA ASP A 98 -20.54 20.68 -14.74
C ASP A 98 -21.94 20.77 -15.40
N ARG A 99 -22.01 20.70 -16.74
CA ARG A 99 -23.27 20.60 -17.48
C ARG A 99 -23.84 19.19 -17.25
N LYS A 100 -25.17 19.03 -17.38
CA LYS A 100 -25.88 17.74 -17.27
C LYS A 100 -25.14 16.69 -18.11
N THR A 101 -24.18 16.00 -17.47
CA THR A 101 -23.34 15.02 -18.14
C THR A 101 -24.11 13.72 -18.25
N THR A 102 -23.88 12.99 -19.32
CA THR A 102 -24.40 11.64 -19.55
C THR A 102 -23.96 10.66 -18.44
N TYR A 103 -22.83 10.97 -17.79
CA TYR A 103 -22.26 10.17 -16.71
C TYR A 103 -22.33 10.94 -15.40
N SER A 104 -23.27 10.55 -14.54
CA SER A 104 -23.34 11.12 -13.17
C SER A 104 -22.31 10.52 -12.23
N ILE A 105 -21.90 9.28 -12.47
CA ILE A 105 -20.87 8.51 -11.79
C ILE A 105 -19.93 7.94 -12.86
N SER A 106 -18.64 7.89 -12.61
CA SER A 106 -17.65 7.41 -13.58
C SER A 106 -16.43 6.81 -12.87
N ALA A 107 -15.87 5.76 -13.45
CA ALA A 107 -14.59 5.13 -13.08
C ALA A 107 -13.40 5.91 -13.66
N GLY A 108 -13.51 6.34 -14.93
CA GLY A 108 -12.51 7.14 -15.63
C GLY A 108 -12.67 8.63 -15.34
N ILE A 109 -11.86 9.20 -14.44
CA ILE A 109 -12.02 10.58 -13.94
C ILE A 109 -11.00 11.58 -14.47
N PHE A 110 -9.85 11.15 -14.99
CA PHE A 110 -8.74 12.04 -15.33
C PHE A 110 -8.63 12.40 -16.81
N GLY A 111 -9.30 11.66 -17.72
CA GLY A 111 -9.24 11.90 -19.16
C GLY A 111 -7.85 11.72 -19.78
N ILE A 112 -7.07 10.80 -19.27
CA ILE A 112 -5.71 10.49 -19.71
C ILE A 112 -5.51 9.02 -20.07
N GLY A 113 -6.45 8.14 -19.71
CA GLY A 113 -6.31 6.69 -19.83
C GLY A 113 -6.04 6.21 -21.25
N LEU A 114 -6.93 6.51 -22.20
CA LEU A 114 -6.72 6.11 -23.60
C LEU A 114 -5.51 6.77 -24.26
N VAL A 115 -5.12 7.95 -23.79
CA VAL A 115 -3.87 8.60 -24.25
C VAL A 115 -2.66 7.79 -23.81
N ALA A 116 -2.67 7.25 -22.58
CA ALA A 116 -1.61 6.37 -22.10
C ALA A 116 -1.60 5.04 -22.89
N VAL A 117 -2.77 4.43 -23.13
CA VAL A 117 -2.88 3.22 -23.96
C VAL A 117 -2.29 3.46 -25.34
N PHE A 118 -2.69 4.56 -26.01
CA PHE A 118 -2.18 4.92 -27.33
C PHE A 118 -0.68 5.19 -27.33
N ALA A 119 -0.19 6.01 -26.39
CA ALA A 119 1.20 6.46 -26.37
C ALA A 119 2.19 5.32 -26.11
N LEU A 120 1.81 4.36 -25.24
CA LEU A 120 2.68 3.29 -24.74
C LEU A 120 2.49 1.94 -25.47
N SER A 121 1.73 1.92 -26.56
CA SER A 121 1.50 0.71 -27.39
C SER A 121 2.12 0.83 -28.76
N ASP A 122 2.61 -0.26 -29.31
CA ASP A 122 3.09 -0.34 -30.70
C ASP A 122 1.92 -0.48 -31.69
N LYS A 123 0.93 -1.30 -31.33
CA LYS A 123 -0.33 -1.43 -32.07
C LYS A 123 -1.45 -0.81 -31.25
N TYR A 124 -2.33 -0.10 -31.91
CA TYR A 124 -3.54 0.44 -31.30
C TYR A 124 -4.60 0.65 -32.37
N SER A 125 -5.81 0.17 -32.11
CA SER A 125 -6.96 0.40 -32.97
C SER A 125 -8.22 0.58 -32.13
N ILE A 126 -9.15 1.35 -32.68
CA ILE A 126 -10.54 1.46 -32.20
C ILE A 126 -11.47 1.14 -33.33
N GLU A 127 -12.38 0.20 -33.13
CA GLU A 127 -13.44 -0.17 -34.01
C GLU A 127 -14.78 0.15 -33.38
N ILE A 128 -15.65 0.85 -34.09
CA ILE A 128 -16.90 1.41 -33.58
C ILE A 128 -18.05 1.07 -34.49
N TYR A 129 -19.14 0.58 -33.92
CA TYR A 129 -20.43 0.41 -34.57
C TYR A 129 -21.42 1.36 -33.90
N ARG A 130 -21.83 2.40 -34.63
CA ARG A 130 -22.75 3.42 -34.13
C ARG A 130 -23.45 4.14 -35.27
N ASP A 131 -24.70 4.50 -35.06
CA ASP A 131 -25.51 5.31 -36.00
C ASP A 131 -25.51 4.72 -37.43
N ASN A 132 -25.68 3.40 -37.54
CA ASN A 132 -25.64 2.63 -38.78
C ASN A 132 -24.32 2.73 -39.57
N LYS A 133 -23.23 2.98 -38.85
CA LYS A 133 -21.89 3.03 -39.45
C LYS A 133 -20.93 2.10 -38.71
N HIS A 134 -20.00 1.57 -39.51
CA HIS A 134 -18.81 0.87 -39.03
C HIS A 134 -17.58 1.75 -39.30
N VAL A 135 -16.89 2.12 -38.25
CA VAL A 135 -15.73 3.04 -38.33
C VAL A 135 -14.55 2.41 -37.65
N VAL A 136 -13.39 2.40 -38.32
CA VAL A 136 -12.16 1.87 -37.76
C VAL A 136 -11.06 2.95 -37.77
N TYR A 137 -10.40 3.09 -36.66
CA TYR A 137 -9.22 3.92 -36.51
C TYR A 137 -8.00 3.06 -36.19
N ASN A 138 -6.90 3.28 -36.88
CA ASN A 138 -5.66 2.54 -36.69
C ASN A 138 -4.46 3.45 -36.43
N LYS A 139 -3.57 3.01 -35.52
CA LYS A 139 -2.26 3.63 -35.31
C LYS A 139 -1.29 3.21 -36.41
N LYS A 140 -0.71 4.18 -37.12
CA LYS A 140 0.43 3.97 -38.01
C LYS A 140 1.59 4.83 -37.51
N ARG A 141 2.61 4.21 -36.88
CA ARG A 141 3.71 4.91 -36.18
C ARG A 141 3.15 5.84 -35.10
N THR A 142 3.32 7.14 -35.25
CA THR A 142 2.81 8.17 -34.32
C THR A 142 1.45 8.76 -34.70
N LYS A 143 0.91 8.39 -35.87
CA LYS A 143 -0.36 8.93 -36.37
C LYS A 143 -1.50 7.97 -36.09
N PHE A 144 -2.64 8.52 -35.63
CA PHE A 144 -3.89 7.80 -35.44
C PHE A 144 -4.90 8.34 -36.44
N LYS A 145 -5.40 7.49 -37.32
CA LYS A 145 -6.24 7.90 -38.44
C LYS A 145 -7.40 6.95 -38.63
N LYS A 146 -8.51 7.49 -39.10
CA LYS A 146 -9.64 6.73 -39.62
C LYS A 146 -9.20 5.96 -40.86
N THR A 147 -9.41 4.67 -40.90
CA THR A 147 -9.03 3.75 -41.99
C THR A 147 -10.22 3.07 -42.65
N LEU A 148 -11.37 3.07 -41.96
CA LEU A 148 -12.63 2.59 -42.49
C LEU A 148 -13.75 3.52 -42.03
N ASP A 149 -14.74 3.78 -42.90
CA ASP A 149 -15.97 4.51 -42.58
C ASP A 149 -17.00 4.05 -43.64
N GLU A 150 -17.87 3.12 -43.26
CA GLU A 150 -18.84 2.52 -44.14
C GLU A 150 -20.21 2.43 -43.47
N GLU A 151 -21.27 2.30 -44.28
CA GLU A 151 -22.61 2.03 -43.78
C GLU A 151 -22.69 0.58 -43.31
N PHE A 152 -23.32 0.38 -42.14
CA PHE A 152 -23.46 -0.92 -41.53
C PHE A 152 -24.83 -1.06 -40.89
N ASN A 153 -25.61 -2.00 -41.34
CA ASN A 153 -27.01 -2.20 -40.92
C ASN A 153 -27.27 -3.56 -40.26
N GLU A 154 -26.20 -4.31 -39.93
CA GLU A 154 -26.31 -5.60 -39.27
C GLU A 154 -26.19 -5.48 -37.74
N LYS A 155 -26.71 -6.48 -37.00
CA LYS A 155 -26.49 -6.57 -35.58
C LYS A 155 -25.08 -7.09 -35.29
N THR A 156 -24.33 -6.35 -34.52
CA THR A 156 -23.01 -6.77 -34.03
C THR A 156 -23.07 -7.20 -32.58
N PRO A 157 -22.18 -8.10 -32.15
CA PRO A 157 -22.09 -8.50 -30.76
C PRO A 157 -21.43 -7.42 -29.85
N PHE A 158 -20.85 -6.38 -30.45
CA PHE A 158 -20.20 -5.26 -29.72
C PHE A 158 -20.40 -3.94 -30.49
N SER A 159 -20.31 -2.83 -29.78
CA SER A 159 -20.39 -1.48 -30.35
C SER A 159 -19.04 -0.76 -30.32
N THR A 160 -18.20 -1.10 -29.34
CA THR A 160 -16.83 -0.59 -29.24
C THR A 160 -15.88 -1.76 -29.07
N LYS A 161 -14.80 -1.73 -29.86
CA LYS A 161 -13.64 -2.60 -29.66
C LYS A 161 -12.38 -1.76 -29.61
N ILE A 162 -11.64 -1.88 -28.53
CA ILE A 162 -10.31 -1.28 -28.37
C ILE A 162 -9.30 -2.43 -28.36
N GLU A 163 -8.35 -2.38 -29.29
CA GLU A 163 -7.32 -3.40 -29.42
C GLU A 163 -5.95 -2.73 -29.37
N PHE A 164 -5.03 -3.26 -28.57
CA PHE A 164 -3.69 -2.73 -28.46
C PHE A 164 -2.67 -3.82 -28.10
N GLN A 165 -1.41 -3.53 -28.44
CA GLN A 165 -0.26 -4.31 -28.00
C GLN A 165 0.75 -3.34 -27.38
N ALA A 166 1.06 -3.52 -26.11
CA ALA A 166 2.03 -2.69 -25.38
C ALA A 166 3.41 -2.76 -26.04
N SER A 167 4.17 -1.67 -25.95
CA SER A 167 5.52 -1.60 -26.50
C SER A 167 6.55 -2.08 -25.48
N ASP A 168 7.45 -2.95 -25.89
CA ASP A 168 8.60 -3.42 -25.11
C ASP A 168 9.61 -2.32 -24.76
N LYS A 169 9.50 -1.17 -25.44
CA LYS A 169 10.27 0.03 -25.10
C LYS A 169 9.92 0.61 -23.74
N TYR A 170 8.70 0.42 -23.25
CA TYR A 170 8.18 1.03 -22.04
C TYR A 170 7.90 0.04 -20.92
N PHE A 171 7.70 -1.23 -21.25
CA PHE A 171 7.34 -2.28 -20.29
C PHE A 171 8.42 -3.36 -20.21
N GLU A 172 8.66 -3.86 -18.99
CA GLU A 172 9.56 -5.00 -18.76
C GLU A 172 8.99 -6.28 -19.36
N SER A 173 7.66 -6.44 -19.32
CA SER A 173 6.92 -7.50 -20.02
C SER A 173 5.77 -6.87 -20.78
N ILE A 174 5.57 -7.27 -22.05
CA ILE A 174 4.38 -6.90 -22.82
C ILE A 174 3.19 -7.83 -22.53
N ILE A 175 3.41 -8.90 -21.79
CA ILE A 175 2.36 -9.84 -21.40
C ILE A 175 1.75 -9.37 -20.07
N PRO A 176 0.41 -9.17 -20.05
CA PRO A 176 -0.25 -8.74 -18.83
C PRO A 176 -0.38 -9.88 -17.79
N ASP A 177 -0.50 -9.52 -16.53
CA ASP A 177 -0.89 -10.43 -15.46
C ASP A 177 -2.41 -10.72 -15.56
N VAL A 178 -2.75 -11.89 -16.07
CA VAL A 178 -4.14 -12.34 -16.29
C VAL A 178 -4.91 -12.40 -14.96
N ASP A 179 -4.27 -12.79 -13.86
CA ASP A 179 -4.93 -12.87 -12.54
C ASP A 179 -5.31 -11.49 -12.01
N ARG A 180 -4.51 -10.47 -12.29
CA ARG A 180 -4.84 -9.09 -11.97
C ARG A 180 -6.07 -8.62 -12.75
N ILE A 181 -6.15 -8.95 -14.05
CA ILE A 181 -7.31 -8.63 -14.89
C ILE A 181 -8.55 -9.35 -14.36
N ARG A 182 -8.44 -10.67 -14.10
CA ARG A 182 -9.54 -11.48 -13.54
C ARG A 182 -10.07 -10.86 -12.24
N LYS A 183 -9.20 -10.49 -11.31
CA LYS A 183 -9.58 -9.82 -10.05
C LYS A 183 -10.28 -8.49 -10.30
N ARG A 184 -9.83 -7.70 -11.28
CA ARG A 184 -10.48 -6.43 -11.65
C ARG A 184 -11.89 -6.64 -12.16
N MET A 185 -12.08 -7.64 -13.05
CA MET A 185 -13.38 -8.01 -13.59
C MET A 185 -14.29 -8.64 -12.52
N THR A 186 -13.74 -9.41 -11.58
CA THR A 186 -14.48 -9.97 -10.44
C THR A 186 -15.10 -8.85 -9.59
N VAL A 187 -14.34 -7.81 -9.24
CA VAL A 187 -14.87 -6.65 -8.50
C VAL A 187 -15.95 -5.95 -9.33
N ALA A 188 -15.72 -5.76 -10.64
CA ALA A 188 -16.71 -5.15 -11.51
C ALA A 188 -18.01 -5.97 -11.59
N SER A 189 -17.94 -7.30 -11.56
CA SER A 189 -19.14 -8.16 -11.60
C SER A 189 -19.95 -8.11 -10.30
N VAL A 190 -19.30 -7.93 -9.13
CA VAL A 190 -20.00 -7.67 -7.86
C VAL A 190 -20.76 -6.34 -7.91
N GLU A 191 -20.13 -5.30 -8.47
CA GLU A 191 -20.70 -3.94 -8.55
C GLU A 191 -21.80 -3.84 -9.62
N LEU A 192 -21.70 -4.61 -10.70
CA LEU A 192 -22.60 -4.59 -11.85
C LEU A 192 -23.18 -5.99 -12.14
N PRO A 193 -24.03 -6.53 -11.27
CA PRO A 193 -24.49 -7.92 -11.36
C PRO A 193 -25.35 -8.21 -12.62
N LYS A 194 -25.83 -7.18 -13.31
CA LYS A 194 -26.58 -7.32 -14.57
C LYS A 194 -25.71 -7.38 -15.80
N VAL A 195 -24.42 -7.07 -15.67
CA VAL A 195 -23.46 -7.07 -16.78
C VAL A 195 -22.74 -8.41 -16.82
N ARG A 196 -22.72 -9.03 -17.99
CA ARG A 196 -21.97 -10.26 -18.25
C ARG A 196 -20.52 -9.92 -18.56
N PHE A 197 -19.60 -10.37 -17.73
CA PHE A 197 -18.17 -10.24 -17.94
C PHE A 197 -17.58 -11.50 -18.53
N VAL A 198 -16.78 -11.35 -19.59
CA VAL A 198 -16.15 -12.47 -20.32
C VAL A 198 -14.66 -12.22 -20.41
N LEU A 199 -13.85 -13.10 -19.84
CA LEU A 199 -12.40 -13.10 -20.00
C LEU A 199 -12.00 -14.20 -20.99
N ILE A 200 -11.24 -13.86 -22.01
CA ILE A 200 -10.75 -14.79 -23.03
C ILE A 200 -9.22 -14.76 -23.01
N VAL A 201 -8.61 -15.88 -22.68
CA VAL A 201 -7.15 -16.02 -22.62
C VAL A 201 -6.73 -17.13 -23.57
N ASP A 202 -5.93 -16.80 -24.58
CA ASP A 202 -5.47 -17.75 -25.61
C ASP A 202 -6.62 -18.59 -26.19
N ASP A 203 -7.74 -17.90 -26.50
CA ASP A 203 -9.01 -18.47 -27.03
C ASP A 203 -9.81 -19.33 -26.01
N VAL A 204 -9.36 -19.47 -24.78
CA VAL A 204 -10.15 -20.09 -23.71
C VAL A 204 -11.04 -19.03 -23.06
N GLN A 205 -12.34 -19.24 -23.09
CA GLN A 205 -13.34 -18.32 -22.57
C GLN A 205 -13.74 -18.69 -21.15
N GLU A 206 -13.74 -17.70 -20.26
CA GLU A 206 -14.23 -17.75 -18.88
C GLU A 206 -15.32 -16.67 -18.71
N VAL A 207 -16.49 -17.04 -18.19
CA VAL A 207 -17.51 -16.08 -17.77
C VAL A 207 -17.29 -15.74 -16.30
N ILE A 208 -17.01 -14.48 -16.02
CA ILE A 208 -16.83 -13.99 -14.65
C ILE A 208 -18.18 -13.47 -14.18
N HIS A 209 -18.78 -14.23 -13.28
CA HIS A 209 -19.99 -13.84 -12.58
C HIS A 209 -19.76 -14.07 -11.08
N TYR A 210 -19.60 -12.98 -10.35
CA TYR A 210 -19.28 -13.00 -8.94
C TYR A 210 -20.22 -12.05 -8.20
N THR A 211 -20.88 -12.58 -7.20
CA THR A 211 -21.86 -11.83 -6.40
C THR A 211 -21.29 -11.44 -5.05
N ILE A 212 -21.99 -10.58 -4.33
CA ILE A 212 -21.65 -10.29 -2.93
C ILE A 212 -21.72 -11.55 -2.05
N ASP A 213 -22.62 -12.50 -2.39
CA ASP A 213 -22.71 -13.78 -1.68
C ASP A 213 -21.46 -14.64 -1.92
N ASP A 214 -20.97 -14.69 -3.15
CA ASP A 214 -19.75 -15.40 -3.49
C ASP A 214 -18.53 -14.76 -2.82
N PHE A 215 -18.49 -13.43 -2.74
CA PHE A 215 -17.45 -12.73 -2.00
C PHE A 215 -17.41 -13.19 -0.53
N PHE A 216 -18.53 -13.18 0.17
CA PHE A 216 -18.57 -13.61 1.56
C PHE A 216 -18.33 -15.11 1.75
N LYS A 217 -18.83 -15.96 0.85
CA LYS A 217 -18.51 -17.40 0.87
C LYS A 217 -17.02 -17.66 0.76
N ASN A 218 -16.32 -16.98 -0.14
CA ASN A 218 -14.87 -17.14 -0.32
C ASN A 218 -14.05 -16.49 0.80
N GLU A 219 -14.43 -15.30 1.27
CA GLU A 219 -13.73 -14.62 2.37
C GLU A 219 -13.98 -15.27 3.73
N CYS A 220 -15.14 -15.89 3.92
CA CYS A 220 -15.55 -16.56 5.15
C CYS A 220 -15.38 -18.09 5.08
N ILE A 221 -14.72 -18.61 4.03
CA ILE A 221 -14.36 -20.03 3.87
C ILE A 221 -15.56 -20.97 4.07
N ASN A 222 -16.64 -20.78 3.30
CA ASN A 222 -17.82 -21.65 3.25
C ASN A 222 -18.44 -22.06 4.63
N ASP A 223 -18.26 -21.26 5.68
CA ASP A 223 -18.46 -21.70 7.06
C ASP A 223 -19.53 -20.88 7.83
N PHE A 224 -20.48 -20.25 7.10
CA PHE A 224 -21.61 -19.57 7.75
C PHE A 224 -22.50 -20.53 8.56
N GLU A 225 -22.57 -21.80 8.15
CA GLU A 225 -23.37 -22.83 8.82
C GLU A 225 -22.71 -23.37 10.10
N SER A 226 -21.41 -23.18 10.29
CA SER A 226 -20.66 -23.67 11.45
C SER A 226 -20.87 -22.87 12.74
N GLY A 227 -21.58 -21.76 12.68
CA GLY A 227 -21.74 -20.82 13.80
C GLY A 227 -20.49 -20.01 14.13
N LYS A 228 -19.46 -20.06 13.29
CA LYS A 228 -18.24 -19.24 13.44
C LYS A 228 -18.42 -17.79 13.02
N PHE A 229 -19.46 -17.51 12.23
CA PHE A 229 -19.77 -16.19 11.73
C PHE A 229 -21.16 -15.72 12.20
N SER A 230 -21.32 -14.40 12.32
CA SER A 230 -22.65 -13.80 12.39
C SER A 230 -23.36 -13.94 11.04
N GLU A 231 -24.68 -13.78 11.03
CA GLU A 231 -25.38 -13.49 9.78
C GLU A 231 -24.78 -12.23 9.13
N ARG A 232 -24.87 -12.16 7.80
CA ARG A 232 -24.46 -10.96 7.05
C ARG A 232 -25.50 -9.86 7.24
N ILE A 233 -25.02 -8.66 7.42
CA ILE A 233 -25.81 -7.43 7.55
C ILE A 233 -25.52 -6.59 6.32
N ASP A 234 -26.57 -6.27 5.57
CA ASP A 234 -26.50 -5.46 4.37
C ASP A 234 -27.19 -4.13 4.62
N VAL A 235 -26.50 -3.04 4.39
CA VAL A 235 -27.04 -1.67 4.57
C VAL A 235 -26.79 -0.90 3.29
N GLU A 236 -27.83 -0.41 2.66
CA GLU A 236 -27.74 0.37 1.43
C GLU A 236 -28.43 1.73 1.58
N VAL A 237 -27.78 2.76 1.07
CA VAL A 237 -28.26 4.14 1.07
C VAL A 237 -28.06 4.77 -0.30
N ASN A 238 -29.10 5.41 -0.80
CA ASN A 238 -29.10 6.10 -2.07
C ASN A 238 -29.47 7.59 -1.87
N LYS A 239 -28.67 8.50 -2.43
CA LYS A 239 -28.93 9.95 -2.44
C LYS A 239 -28.73 10.52 -3.85
N GLY A 240 -29.83 10.61 -4.60
CA GLY A 240 -29.76 10.94 -6.03
C GLY A 240 -29.04 9.83 -6.80
N SER A 241 -27.93 10.17 -7.47
CA SER A 241 -27.09 9.18 -8.16
C SER A 241 -25.96 8.62 -7.29
N GLU A 242 -25.75 9.14 -6.08
CA GLU A 242 -24.72 8.65 -5.18
C GLU A 242 -25.27 7.53 -4.29
N ARG A 243 -24.44 6.52 -4.05
CA ARG A 243 -24.80 5.30 -3.32
C ARG A 243 -23.72 4.91 -2.35
N LEU A 244 -24.11 4.45 -1.17
CA LEU A 244 -23.24 3.73 -0.23
C LEU A 244 -23.92 2.42 0.14
N ALA A 245 -23.26 1.30 -0.15
CA ALA A 245 -23.68 -0.02 0.31
C ALA A 245 -22.54 -0.65 1.13
N VAL A 246 -22.90 -1.17 2.28
CA VAL A 246 -21.97 -1.85 3.19
C VAL A 246 -22.57 -3.19 3.55
N SER A 247 -21.89 -4.25 3.16
CA SER A 247 -22.19 -5.62 3.59
C SER A 247 -21.14 -6.06 4.58
N PHE A 248 -21.51 -6.59 5.73
CA PHE A 248 -20.55 -7.03 6.73
C PHE A 248 -21.07 -8.21 7.59
N CYS A 249 -20.13 -8.93 8.15
CA CYS A 249 -20.36 -9.95 9.18
C CYS A 249 -19.20 -9.96 10.18
N TYR A 250 -19.36 -10.70 11.24
CA TYR A 250 -18.33 -10.93 12.25
C TYR A 250 -17.92 -12.40 12.31
N GLU A 251 -16.63 -12.63 12.26
CA GLU A 251 -16.03 -13.93 12.57
C GLU A 251 -15.74 -14.00 14.07
N TYR A 252 -16.32 -15.01 14.74
CA TYR A 252 -16.23 -15.14 16.20
C TYR A 252 -14.89 -15.72 16.69
N ASP A 253 -13.84 -15.58 15.88
CA ASP A 253 -12.47 -15.85 16.31
C ASP A 253 -11.80 -14.55 16.79
N ASN A 254 -11.48 -14.53 18.07
CA ASN A 254 -10.90 -13.38 18.77
C ASN A 254 -9.46 -13.03 18.34
N SER A 255 -8.82 -13.83 17.50
CA SER A 255 -7.45 -13.60 17.02
C SER A 255 -7.39 -12.82 15.70
N ILE A 256 -8.52 -12.57 15.05
CA ILE A 256 -8.57 -12.16 13.65
C ILE A 256 -8.73 -10.64 13.51
N ALA A 257 -7.76 -10.02 12.84
CA ALA A 257 -7.83 -8.61 12.48
C ALA A 257 -8.97 -8.33 11.48
N PRO A 258 -9.58 -7.13 11.50
CA PRO A 258 -10.60 -6.77 10.54
C PRO A 258 -10.07 -6.85 9.11
N LYS A 259 -10.92 -7.33 8.18
CA LYS A 259 -10.67 -7.31 6.75
C LYS A 259 -11.67 -6.40 6.07
N TYR A 260 -11.17 -5.61 5.14
CA TYR A 260 -11.97 -4.69 4.34
C TYR A 260 -11.70 -4.91 2.87
N SER A 261 -12.76 -5.02 2.08
CA SER A 261 -12.71 -4.85 0.64
C SER A 261 -13.58 -3.66 0.28
N SER A 262 -13.13 -2.81 -0.60
CA SER A 262 -13.94 -1.69 -1.02
C SER A 262 -13.75 -1.35 -2.49
N ALA A 263 -14.85 -0.86 -3.09
CA ALA A 263 -14.87 -0.28 -4.41
C ALA A 263 -15.44 1.15 -4.35
N VAL A 264 -14.84 2.07 -5.09
CA VAL A 264 -15.34 3.43 -5.28
C VAL A 264 -15.53 3.65 -6.77
N ASN A 265 -16.76 3.93 -7.19
CA ASN A 265 -17.13 3.99 -8.61
C ASN A 265 -16.62 2.74 -9.37
N ILE A 266 -16.87 1.56 -8.81
CA ILE A 266 -16.43 0.24 -9.33
C ILE A 266 -14.91 0.00 -9.26
N LEU A 267 -14.12 1.01 -8.96
CA LEU A 267 -12.67 0.87 -8.83
C LEU A 267 -12.30 0.22 -7.49
N PRO A 268 -11.56 -0.88 -7.47
CA PRO A 268 -11.10 -1.48 -6.22
C PRO A 268 -10.09 -0.56 -5.53
N VAL A 269 -10.36 -0.20 -4.27
CA VAL A 269 -9.52 0.70 -3.49
C VAL A 269 -8.67 -0.12 -2.53
N LYS A 270 -7.48 -0.57 -3.01
CA LYS A 270 -6.61 -1.54 -2.32
C LYS A 270 -6.09 -1.06 -0.97
N ASN A 271 -5.81 0.24 -0.85
CA ASN A 271 -5.28 0.83 0.38
C ASN A 271 -6.37 1.47 1.24
N GLY A 272 -7.65 1.19 0.93
CA GLY A 272 -8.80 1.70 1.64
C GLY A 272 -9.01 3.20 1.45
N GLY A 273 -9.29 3.91 2.54
CA GLY A 273 -9.49 5.36 2.50
C GLY A 273 -10.33 5.88 3.64
N THR A 274 -10.64 7.16 3.59
CA THR A 274 -11.39 7.87 4.63
C THR A 274 -12.79 7.30 4.88
N HIS A 275 -13.46 6.79 3.83
CA HIS A 275 -14.78 6.17 3.93
C HIS A 275 -14.79 4.95 4.87
N ILE A 276 -13.78 4.08 4.80
CA ILE A 276 -13.67 2.93 5.71
C ILE A 276 -13.59 3.40 7.16
N ASN A 277 -12.77 4.42 7.43
CA ASN A 277 -12.62 4.95 8.79
C ASN A 277 -13.93 5.53 9.33
N PHE A 278 -14.68 6.26 8.49
CA PHE A 278 -15.95 6.86 8.89
C PHE A 278 -17.04 5.80 9.12
N ILE A 279 -17.13 4.78 8.25
CA ILE A 279 -18.05 3.65 8.43
C ILE A 279 -17.71 2.88 9.71
N ASN A 280 -16.44 2.59 9.94
CA ASN A 280 -15.97 1.94 11.16
C ASN A 280 -16.30 2.75 12.42
N GLU A 281 -16.23 4.09 12.34
CA GLU A 281 -16.62 4.97 13.43
C GLU A 281 -18.13 4.82 13.75
N ILE A 282 -18.98 4.80 12.73
CA ILE A 282 -20.43 4.61 12.89
C ILE A 282 -20.76 3.25 13.50
N ILE A 283 -20.16 2.17 12.98
CA ILE A 283 -20.34 0.80 13.48
C ILE A 283 -19.88 0.71 14.95
N ARG A 284 -18.73 1.30 15.26
CA ARG A 284 -18.20 1.37 16.63
C ARG A 284 -19.13 2.09 17.58
N GLN A 285 -19.68 3.24 17.14
CA GLN A 285 -20.65 4.01 17.93
C GLN A 285 -21.93 3.22 18.15
N TYR A 286 -22.46 2.54 17.13
CA TYR A 286 -23.65 1.72 17.22
C TYR A 286 -23.52 0.65 18.31
N PHE A 287 -22.49 -0.22 18.24
CA PHE A 287 -22.31 -1.29 19.22
C PHE A 287 -21.95 -0.76 20.62
N THR A 288 -21.20 0.33 20.71
CA THR A 288 -20.90 0.97 21.99
C THR A 288 -22.18 1.51 22.66
N GLN A 289 -23.10 2.08 21.89
CA GLN A 289 -24.40 2.55 22.42
C GLN A 289 -25.30 1.38 22.84
N LYS A 290 -25.37 0.32 22.06
CA LYS A 290 -26.14 -0.89 22.41
C LYS A 290 -25.62 -1.51 23.70
N ALA A 291 -24.32 -1.60 23.87
CA ALA A 291 -23.68 -2.16 25.08
C ALA A 291 -24.00 -1.38 26.36
N LYS A 292 -24.29 -0.07 26.29
CA LYS A 292 -24.65 0.71 27.49
C LYS A 292 -25.92 0.21 28.21
N LYS A 293 -26.76 -0.56 27.52
CA LYS A 293 -28.00 -1.15 28.04
C LYS A 293 -27.83 -2.61 28.47
N THR A 294 -26.60 -3.11 28.49
CA THR A 294 -26.26 -4.51 28.80
C THR A 294 -25.10 -4.54 29.78
N ASP A 295 -24.82 -5.74 30.33
CA ASP A 295 -23.66 -5.95 31.22
C ASP A 295 -22.34 -6.22 30.45
N TYR A 296 -22.36 -6.17 29.12
CA TYR A 296 -21.18 -6.39 28.30
C TYR A 296 -20.14 -5.27 28.45
N LYS A 297 -18.90 -5.67 28.72
CA LYS A 297 -17.76 -4.74 28.90
C LYS A 297 -16.70 -4.99 27.84
N PHE A 298 -16.43 -3.99 27.02
CA PHE A 298 -15.37 -3.99 26.00
C PHE A 298 -14.91 -2.56 25.71
N GLN A 299 -13.81 -2.41 24.98
CA GLN A 299 -13.36 -1.08 24.52
C GLN A 299 -13.87 -0.82 23.11
N PRO A 300 -14.06 0.45 22.72
CA PRO A 300 -14.53 0.78 21.35
C PRO A 300 -13.68 0.16 20.23
N LYS A 301 -12.39 -0.04 20.43
CA LYS A 301 -11.51 -0.71 19.45
C LYS A 301 -11.83 -2.20 19.26
N ASP A 302 -12.42 -2.84 20.25
CA ASP A 302 -12.74 -4.27 20.20
C ASP A 302 -13.90 -4.56 19.24
N THR A 303 -14.72 -3.54 18.91
CA THR A 303 -15.89 -3.66 18.03
C THR A 303 -15.57 -4.00 16.56
N LEU A 304 -14.31 -4.00 16.17
CA LEU A 304 -13.87 -4.37 14.83
C LEU A 304 -13.14 -5.72 14.79
N LEU A 305 -13.11 -6.45 15.91
CA LEU A 305 -12.50 -7.78 15.95
C LEU A 305 -13.36 -8.79 15.19
N GLY A 306 -12.71 -9.51 14.27
CA GLY A 306 -13.43 -10.44 13.39
C GLY A 306 -14.29 -9.78 12.33
N TYR A 307 -14.29 -8.45 12.21
CA TYR A 307 -15.08 -7.73 11.22
C TYR A 307 -14.63 -8.04 9.81
N ARG A 308 -15.59 -8.42 8.96
CA ARG A 308 -15.44 -8.68 7.53
C ARG A 308 -16.40 -7.78 6.79
N SER A 309 -15.93 -7.00 5.84
CA SER A 309 -16.83 -6.13 5.07
C SER A 309 -16.45 -5.96 3.63
N TYR A 310 -17.49 -5.75 2.82
CA TYR A 310 -17.42 -5.20 1.47
C TYR A 310 -18.14 -3.85 1.46
N ILE A 311 -17.47 -2.81 0.96
CA ILE A 311 -17.98 -1.45 0.91
C ILE A 311 -17.99 -0.98 -0.54
N SER A 312 -19.19 -0.70 -1.06
CA SER A 312 -19.42 -0.14 -2.37
C SER A 312 -19.84 1.32 -2.23
N LEU A 313 -19.11 2.23 -2.86
CA LEU A 313 -19.37 3.67 -2.78
C LEU A 313 -19.38 4.27 -4.17
N SER A 314 -20.50 4.89 -4.57
CA SER A 314 -20.63 5.63 -5.82
C SER A 314 -20.73 7.13 -5.53
N LEU A 315 -19.80 7.91 -6.06
CA LEU A 315 -19.69 9.37 -5.84
C LEU A 315 -19.57 10.11 -7.16
N LYS A 316 -20.20 11.29 -7.23
CA LYS A 316 -20.03 12.22 -8.36
C LYS A 316 -18.61 12.81 -8.43
N LYS A 317 -18.03 13.10 -7.28
CA LYS A 317 -16.71 13.75 -7.17
C LYS A 317 -15.82 12.98 -6.18
N PRO A 318 -15.36 11.77 -6.54
CA PRO A 318 -14.43 11.03 -5.69
C PRO A 318 -13.05 11.70 -5.72
N LYS A 319 -12.43 11.85 -4.55
CA LYS A 319 -11.03 12.31 -4.43
C LYS A 319 -10.16 11.09 -4.20
N LEU A 320 -9.65 10.54 -5.29
CA LEU A 320 -8.77 9.39 -5.25
C LEU A 320 -7.29 9.83 -5.22
N LYS A 321 -6.48 9.12 -4.44
CA LYS A 321 -5.06 9.42 -4.28
C LYS A 321 -4.27 8.93 -5.49
N GLY A 322 -3.64 9.87 -6.20
CA GLY A 322 -2.77 9.59 -7.34
C GLY A 322 -3.47 8.91 -8.52
N GLN A 323 -2.69 8.60 -9.55
CA GLN A 323 -3.18 7.93 -10.74
C GLN A 323 -3.53 6.45 -10.52
N SER A 324 -2.88 5.80 -9.55
CA SER A 324 -3.19 4.42 -9.17
C SER A 324 -4.57 4.23 -8.51
N LYS A 325 -5.25 5.34 -8.16
CA LYS A 325 -6.61 5.36 -7.58
C LYS A 325 -6.77 4.46 -6.34
N GLU A 326 -5.71 4.25 -5.56
CA GLU A 326 -5.64 3.21 -4.52
C GLU A 326 -6.32 3.57 -3.20
N SER A 327 -6.62 4.85 -2.95
CA SER A 327 -7.18 5.32 -1.69
C SER A 327 -8.15 6.48 -1.90
N LEU A 328 -9.26 6.51 -1.15
CA LEU A 328 -10.20 7.64 -1.15
C LEU A 328 -9.82 8.65 -0.06
N GLU A 329 -9.80 9.95 -0.43
CA GLU A 329 -9.41 11.07 0.44
C GLU A 329 -10.55 12.08 0.70
N ASN A 330 -11.80 11.77 0.33
CA ASN A 330 -12.94 12.63 0.63
C ASN A 330 -13.07 12.87 2.14
N THR A 331 -13.33 14.12 2.52
CA THR A 331 -13.53 14.48 3.94
C THR A 331 -14.88 13.99 4.47
N LYS A 332 -15.03 13.91 5.80
CA LYS A 332 -16.28 13.52 6.44
C LYS A 332 -17.44 14.42 6.03
N SER A 333 -17.21 15.73 5.91
CA SER A 333 -18.23 16.68 5.48
C SER A 333 -18.71 16.45 4.03
N GLN A 334 -17.81 16.00 3.14
CA GLN A 334 -18.17 15.68 1.76
C GLN A 334 -19.00 14.40 1.64
N LEU A 335 -18.89 13.48 2.60
CA LEU A 335 -19.61 12.22 2.65
C LEU A 335 -20.78 12.23 3.65
N SER A 336 -20.98 13.32 4.40
CA SER A 336 -21.94 13.37 5.52
C SER A 336 -23.35 12.98 5.11
N HIS A 337 -23.81 13.41 3.93
CA HIS A 337 -25.16 13.11 3.43
C HIS A 337 -25.42 11.60 3.22
N LEU A 338 -24.39 10.81 2.92
CA LEU A 338 -24.46 9.34 2.85
C LEU A 338 -24.22 8.70 4.22
N LEU A 339 -23.25 9.22 5.00
CA LEU A 339 -22.87 8.66 6.30
C LEU A 339 -23.99 8.84 7.35
N ASP A 340 -24.65 9.99 7.38
CA ASP A 340 -25.76 10.26 8.30
C ASP A 340 -26.96 9.35 8.00
N GLU A 341 -27.22 9.11 6.72
CA GLU A 341 -28.28 8.20 6.31
C GLU A 341 -27.90 6.73 6.56
N PHE A 342 -26.63 6.37 6.31
CA PHE A 342 -26.10 5.06 6.65
C PHE A 342 -26.24 4.75 8.14
N GLN A 343 -25.96 5.72 9.01
CA GLN A 343 -26.15 5.56 10.46
C GLN A 343 -27.60 5.27 10.83
N LYS A 344 -28.57 5.94 10.20
CA LYS A 344 -30.00 5.71 10.42
C LYS A 344 -30.42 4.33 9.89
N GLN A 345 -30.03 4.02 8.66
CA GLN A 345 -30.40 2.77 8.01
C GLN A 345 -29.77 1.57 8.72
N LEU A 346 -28.53 1.67 9.21
CA LEU A 346 -27.91 0.65 10.05
C LEU A 346 -28.76 0.35 11.29
N ALA A 347 -29.26 1.39 11.96
CA ALA A 347 -30.12 1.20 13.13
C ALA A 347 -31.44 0.51 12.79
N ILE A 348 -32.00 0.76 11.60
CA ILE A 348 -33.22 0.12 11.09
C ILE A 348 -32.93 -1.36 10.76
N GLU A 349 -31.89 -1.63 10.00
CA GLU A 349 -31.50 -3.01 9.59
C GLU A 349 -31.13 -3.91 10.78
N MET A 350 -30.61 -3.32 11.84
CA MET A 350 -30.28 -4.00 13.08
C MET A 350 -31.47 -4.14 14.05
N ASN A 351 -32.60 -3.49 13.73
CA ASN A 351 -33.82 -3.62 14.54
C ASN A 351 -34.45 -4.98 14.28
N GLY A 352 -34.81 -5.68 15.35
CA GLY A 352 -35.33 -7.06 15.27
C GLY A 352 -34.24 -8.16 15.12
N LYS A 353 -32.97 -7.78 15.09
CA LYS A 353 -31.82 -8.72 15.09
C LYS A 353 -31.14 -8.81 16.47
N ASP A 354 -31.93 -8.75 17.53
CA ASP A 354 -31.40 -8.67 18.89
C ASP A 354 -30.50 -9.87 19.26
N GLU A 355 -30.83 -11.07 18.78
CA GLU A 355 -29.99 -12.28 18.99
C GLU A 355 -28.61 -12.13 18.32
N THR A 356 -28.57 -11.62 17.10
CA THR A 356 -27.31 -11.40 16.38
C THR A 356 -26.50 -10.30 17.06
N VAL A 357 -27.13 -9.21 17.47
CA VAL A 357 -26.48 -8.12 18.22
C VAL A 357 -25.91 -8.66 19.52
N ASP A 358 -26.65 -9.47 20.25
CA ASP A 358 -26.22 -10.05 21.52
C ASP A 358 -25.01 -10.97 21.33
N LYS A 359 -25.02 -11.85 20.34
CA LYS A 359 -23.88 -12.71 20.00
C LYS A 359 -22.63 -11.90 19.66
N ILE A 360 -22.78 -10.80 18.90
CA ILE A 360 -21.68 -9.90 18.54
C ILE A 360 -21.14 -9.18 19.78
N LEU A 361 -22.01 -8.64 20.64
CA LEU A 361 -21.62 -7.99 21.89
C LEU A 361 -20.91 -8.96 22.85
N ASN A 362 -21.41 -10.19 22.96
CA ASN A 362 -20.76 -11.22 23.73
C ASN A 362 -19.36 -11.56 23.20
N HIS A 363 -19.20 -11.65 21.88
CA HIS A 363 -17.89 -11.84 21.24
C HIS A 363 -16.88 -10.76 21.65
N PHE A 364 -17.28 -9.48 21.65
CA PHE A 364 -16.42 -8.38 22.11
C PHE A 364 -16.10 -8.47 23.60
N HIS A 365 -17.09 -8.81 24.42
CA HIS A 365 -16.94 -9.00 25.85
C HIS A 365 -15.96 -10.14 26.19
N ASP A 366 -16.14 -11.30 25.58
CA ASP A 366 -15.27 -12.46 25.79
C ASP A 366 -13.84 -12.19 25.35
N HIS A 367 -13.67 -11.49 24.22
CA HIS A 367 -12.33 -11.03 23.82
C HIS A 367 -11.71 -10.13 24.87
N ARG A 368 -12.45 -9.13 25.37
CA ARG A 368 -11.94 -8.21 26.41
C ARG A 368 -11.60 -8.97 27.69
N LYS A 369 -12.48 -9.86 28.15
CA LYS A 369 -12.23 -10.69 29.32
C LYS A 369 -10.96 -11.54 29.16
N LYS A 370 -10.76 -12.18 27.99
CA LYS A 370 -9.55 -12.94 27.68
C LYS A 370 -8.30 -12.02 27.68
N MET A 371 -8.40 -10.81 27.15
CA MET A 371 -7.30 -9.84 27.12
C MET A 371 -6.98 -9.31 28.51
N ASP A 372 -8.00 -9.04 29.33
CA ASP A 372 -7.81 -8.56 30.71
C ASP A 372 -7.23 -9.65 31.62
N LEU A 373 -7.66 -10.92 31.45
CA LEU A 373 -7.05 -12.08 32.10
C LEU A 373 -5.58 -12.28 31.67
N LYS A 374 -5.27 -12.13 30.38
CA LYS A 374 -3.88 -12.17 29.88
C LYS A 374 -3.04 -11.01 30.43
N ASN A 375 -3.63 -9.84 30.60
CA ASN A 375 -2.96 -8.69 31.20
C ASN A 375 -2.66 -8.90 32.70
N LEU A 376 -3.56 -9.57 33.42
CA LEU A 376 -3.37 -9.94 34.83
C LEU A 376 -2.34 -11.06 34.98
N ASN A 377 -2.24 -11.97 34.03
CA ASN A 377 -1.32 -13.11 34.06
C ASN A 377 0.04 -12.83 33.40
N GLY A 378 0.36 -11.60 33.07
CA GLY A 378 1.64 -11.25 32.42
C GLY A 378 1.76 -11.65 30.94
N ASP A 379 0.70 -12.19 30.33
CA ASP A 379 0.71 -12.77 28.98
C ASP A 379 0.69 -11.75 27.80
N LYS A 380 1.14 -10.53 28.02
CA LYS A 380 1.12 -9.49 26.96
C LYS A 380 2.05 -9.76 25.77
N VAL A 381 2.94 -10.76 25.88
CA VAL A 381 4.04 -10.91 24.89
C VAL A 381 4.22 -12.33 24.32
N SER A 382 3.53 -13.37 24.79
CA SER A 382 4.02 -14.74 24.60
C SER A 382 3.32 -15.66 23.61
N LYS A 383 2.33 -15.23 22.84
CA LYS A 383 1.86 -16.11 21.76
C LYS A 383 1.99 -15.45 20.41
N GLY A 384 2.94 -16.01 19.64
CA GLY A 384 3.19 -15.67 18.25
C GLY A 384 1.88 -15.61 17.47
N ARG A 385 1.35 -14.40 17.36
CA ARG A 385 0.43 -14.10 16.28
C ARG A 385 1.22 -14.31 15.02
N GLY A 386 0.65 -15.07 14.12
CA GLY A 386 1.21 -15.33 12.81
C GLY A 386 1.83 -14.05 12.26
N LEU A 387 3.04 -14.16 11.78
CA LEU A 387 3.88 -13.10 11.24
C LEU A 387 3.01 -12.05 10.55
N LYS A 388 2.70 -10.94 11.25
CA LYS A 388 2.27 -9.74 10.55
C LYS A 388 3.33 -9.50 9.51
N LYS A 389 2.91 -9.47 8.24
CA LYS A 389 3.77 -9.17 7.11
C LYS A 389 4.59 -7.95 7.51
N PHE A 390 5.88 -8.12 7.72
CA PHE A 390 6.79 -7.02 8.05
C PHE A 390 6.67 -6.00 6.94
N THR A 391 6.15 -4.82 7.24
CA THR A 391 5.94 -3.80 6.21
C THR A 391 7.25 -3.18 5.77
N LYS A 392 8.26 -3.16 6.66
CA LYS A 392 9.55 -2.48 6.42
C LYS A 392 10.76 -3.41 6.41
N LEU A 393 10.71 -4.54 7.13
CA LEU A 393 11.84 -5.47 7.18
C LEU A 393 12.11 -6.07 5.80
N ARG A 394 13.33 -5.91 5.31
CA ARG A 394 13.88 -6.66 4.19
C ARG A 394 14.73 -7.78 4.75
N ASP A 395 14.11 -8.91 5.00
CA ASP A 395 14.73 -10.05 5.69
C ASP A 395 15.86 -10.70 4.90
N CYS A 396 16.68 -11.51 5.56
CA CYS A 396 17.70 -12.35 4.94
C CYS A 396 17.22 -13.82 4.87
N GLN A 397 17.84 -14.58 3.99
CA GLN A 397 17.50 -15.99 3.78
C GLN A 397 18.10 -16.90 4.85
N SER A 398 19.22 -16.49 5.46
CA SER A 398 19.91 -17.26 6.51
C SER A 398 19.30 -17.00 7.88
N ARG A 399 19.15 -18.05 8.70
CA ARG A 399 18.73 -17.92 10.10
C ARG A 399 19.78 -17.24 10.99
N ASN A 400 21.06 -17.25 10.60
CA ASN A 400 22.16 -16.64 11.36
C ASN A 400 22.75 -15.46 10.60
N GLY A 401 21.88 -14.67 9.94
CA GLY A 401 22.28 -13.45 9.27
C GLY A 401 22.47 -12.27 10.23
N GLU A 402 22.88 -11.13 9.69
CA GLU A 402 23.02 -9.88 10.42
C GLU A 402 21.81 -8.97 10.15
N LEU A 403 21.21 -8.40 11.20
CA LEU A 403 20.13 -7.41 11.05
C LEU A 403 20.68 -5.99 11.18
N PHE A 404 20.62 -5.24 10.10
CA PHE A 404 21.00 -3.83 10.07
C PHE A 404 19.75 -2.97 10.37
N ILE A 405 19.78 -2.26 11.49
CA ILE A 405 18.77 -1.27 11.87
C ILE A 405 19.28 0.08 11.40
N VAL A 406 18.56 0.72 10.47
CA VAL A 406 19.07 1.87 9.72
C VAL A 406 18.17 3.08 9.92
N GLU A 407 18.77 4.24 10.15
CA GLU A 407 18.07 5.50 10.23
C GLU A 407 17.56 5.95 8.85
N GLY A 408 16.22 5.98 8.70
CA GLY A 408 15.52 6.49 7.51
C GLY A 408 15.48 5.56 6.30
N ASP A 409 14.50 5.80 5.46
CA ASP A 409 14.24 4.98 4.25
C ASP A 409 15.32 5.21 3.16
N SER A 410 15.92 6.41 3.09
CA SER A 410 16.94 6.74 2.08
C SER A 410 18.23 5.95 2.27
N ALA A 411 18.79 5.94 3.49
CA ALA A 411 19.99 5.17 3.80
C ALA A 411 19.73 3.67 3.68
N ALA A 412 18.55 3.21 4.13
CA ALA A 412 18.14 1.81 4.00
C ALA A 412 18.07 1.36 2.54
N GLY A 413 17.59 2.21 1.60
CA GLY A 413 17.54 1.91 0.17
C GLY A 413 18.92 1.57 -0.41
N GLY A 414 19.94 2.35 -0.08
CA GLY A 414 21.33 2.10 -0.50
C GLY A 414 21.89 0.79 0.06
N ILE A 415 21.66 0.52 1.36
CA ILE A 415 22.12 -0.72 2.01
C ILE A 415 21.39 -1.95 1.43
N ILE A 416 20.08 -1.85 1.16
CA ILE A 416 19.30 -2.92 0.53
C ILE A 416 19.85 -3.29 -0.84
N GLN A 417 20.27 -2.30 -1.64
CA GLN A 417 20.89 -2.55 -2.95
C GLN A 417 22.30 -3.12 -2.85
N ALA A 418 23.07 -2.73 -1.83
CA ALA A 418 24.46 -3.15 -1.65
C ALA A 418 24.62 -4.54 -0.99
N ARG A 419 23.60 -5.00 -0.24
CA ARG A 419 23.68 -6.18 0.62
C ARG A 419 23.73 -7.51 -0.13
N ASP A 420 24.22 -8.54 0.55
CA ASP A 420 23.93 -9.93 0.21
C ASP A 420 22.59 -10.35 0.85
N PRO A 421 21.52 -10.57 0.08
CA PRO A 421 20.22 -10.97 0.62
C PRO A 421 20.23 -12.30 1.38
N LYS A 422 21.24 -13.11 1.20
CA LYS A 422 21.39 -14.38 1.95
C LYS A 422 21.81 -14.14 3.39
N LYS A 423 22.62 -13.11 3.65
CA LYS A 423 23.29 -12.89 4.94
C LYS A 423 22.77 -11.68 5.72
N VAL A 424 22.28 -10.66 5.03
CA VAL A 424 21.97 -9.36 5.64
C VAL A 424 20.50 -9.03 5.52
N ALA A 425 19.85 -8.78 6.66
CA ALA A 425 18.52 -8.20 6.78
C ALA A 425 18.62 -6.68 7.05
N VAL A 426 17.64 -5.90 6.59
CA VAL A 426 17.61 -4.45 6.79
C VAL A 426 16.24 -4.03 7.32
N LEU A 427 16.23 -3.28 8.43
CA LEU A 427 15.04 -2.68 9.04
C LEU A 427 15.22 -1.17 9.13
N PRO A 428 14.54 -0.37 8.29
CA PRO A 428 14.55 1.08 8.41
C PRO A 428 13.70 1.55 9.61
N LEU A 429 14.22 2.49 10.40
CA LEU A 429 13.49 3.20 11.44
C LEU A 429 13.08 4.58 10.93
N LYS A 430 11.84 5.01 11.21
CA LYS A 430 11.35 6.36 10.91
C LYS A 430 11.50 7.29 12.11
N GLY A 431 12.54 8.13 12.06
CA GLY A 431 12.77 9.15 13.07
C GLY A 431 13.20 8.59 14.43
N LYS A 432 13.17 9.46 15.46
CA LYS A 432 13.57 9.11 16.83
C LYS A 432 12.55 8.17 17.45
N ILE A 433 13.00 6.99 17.86
CA ILE A 433 12.18 6.04 18.62
C ILE A 433 11.94 6.60 20.05
N PRO A 434 10.74 6.36 20.63
CA PRO A 434 10.47 6.82 22.00
C PRO A 434 11.36 6.06 23.00
N SER A 435 11.70 6.73 24.10
CA SER A 435 12.38 6.08 25.23
C SER A 435 11.43 5.17 26.02
N PHE A 436 11.89 4.00 26.39
CA PHE A 436 11.13 3.01 27.18
C PHE A 436 10.70 3.54 28.57
N SER A 437 11.44 4.46 29.14
CA SER A 437 11.43 4.81 30.56
C SER A 437 10.12 5.29 31.16
N ASN A 438 9.07 5.61 30.41
CA ASN A 438 7.82 6.16 30.95
C ASN A 438 6.55 5.75 30.19
N ASN A 439 6.63 4.84 29.25
CA ASN A 439 5.49 4.54 28.41
C ASN A 439 5.07 3.08 28.54
N LYS A 440 4.08 2.81 29.43
CA LYS A 440 3.46 1.47 29.54
C LYS A 440 2.94 0.92 28.21
N ASN A 441 2.81 1.79 27.21
CA ASN A 441 2.31 1.45 25.86
C ASN A 441 3.42 1.47 24.78
N ILE A 442 4.70 1.45 25.16
CA ILE A 442 5.80 1.53 24.18
C ILE A 442 5.76 0.40 23.15
N LEU A 443 5.25 -0.76 23.53
CA LEU A 443 5.05 -1.91 22.62
C LEU A 443 3.93 -1.67 21.57
N GLU A 444 3.11 -0.65 21.77
CA GLU A 444 2.12 -0.19 20.79
C GLU A 444 2.78 0.71 19.72
N ASN A 445 3.98 1.20 19.99
CA ASN A 445 4.74 1.96 19.00
C ASN A 445 5.12 1.05 17.84
N LYS A 446 4.80 1.49 16.62
CA LYS A 446 4.97 0.69 15.41
C LYS A 446 6.43 0.30 15.15
N GLU A 447 7.37 1.24 15.36
CA GLU A 447 8.80 1.00 15.11
C GLU A 447 9.37 -0.02 16.12
N ILE A 448 9.04 0.14 17.41
CA ILE A 448 9.41 -0.81 18.47
C ILE A 448 8.78 -2.18 18.20
N GLY A 449 7.49 -2.22 17.86
CA GLY A 449 6.80 -3.48 17.56
C GLY A 449 7.40 -4.22 16.37
N GLU A 450 7.76 -3.52 15.28
CA GLU A 450 8.43 -4.11 14.12
C GLU A 450 9.82 -4.64 14.48
N MET A 451 10.56 -3.92 15.32
CA MET A 451 11.89 -4.32 15.79
C MET A 451 11.83 -5.60 16.63
N ILE A 452 10.97 -5.66 17.66
CA ILE A 452 10.79 -6.86 18.49
C ILE A 452 10.31 -8.07 17.66
N ASN A 453 9.39 -7.83 16.73
CA ASN A 453 8.95 -8.89 15.81
C ASN A 453 10.09 -9.39 14.90
N ALA A 454 10.99 -8.49 14.45
CA ALA A 454 12.15 -8.88 13.66
C ALA A 454 13.08 -9.79 14.47
N PHE A 455 13.33 -9.50 15.75
CA PHE A 455 14.18 -10.33 16.62
C PHE A 455 13.58 -11.74 16.83
N GLY A 456 12.27 -11.83 16.97
CA GLY A 456 11.57 -13.09 17.20
C GLY A 456 11.59 -13.56 18.65
N THR A 457 12.38 -12.92 19.54
CA THR A 457 12.58 -13.32 20.94
C THR A 457 11.42 -13.02 21.87
N GLY A 458 10.53 -12.10 21.49
CA GLY A 458 9.64 -11.46 22.45
C GLY A 458 10.36 -10.46 23.35
N VAL A 459 9.74 -10.05 24.45
CA VAL A 459 10.29 -9.17 25.49
C VAL A 459 9.94 -9.71 26.87
N GLU A 460 10.66 -9.25 27.92
CA GLU A 460 10.36 -9.64 29.30
C GLU A 460 8.86 -9.42 29.68
N PRO A 461 8.24 -10.35 30.43
CA PRO A 461 8.78 -11.55 31.08
C PRO A 461 8.79 -12.81 30.19
N HIS A 462 8.49 -12.73 28.92
CA HIS A 462 8.38 -13.85 27.98
C HIS A 462 9.50 -13.88 26.93
N PHE A 463 10.62 -13.28 27.26
CA PHE A 463 11.80 -13.29 26.40
C PHE A 463 12.37 -14.71 26.28
N ASP A 464 12.62 -15.14 25.02
CA ASP A 464 13.17 -16.46 24.71
C ASP A 464 14.29 -16.30 23.68
N MET A 465 15.54 -16.37 24.13
CA MET A 465 16.72 -16.22 23.29
C MET A 465 16.88 -17.34 22.27
N SER A 466 16.33 -18.53 22.50
CA SER A 466 16.39 -19.65 21.55
C SER A 466 15.66 -19.33 20.23
N ARG A 467 14.78 -18.34 20.25
CA ARG A 467 14.00 -17.85 19.09
C ARG A 467 14.68 -16.68 18.36
N PHE A 468 15.82 -16.23 18.84
CA PHE A 468 16.55 -15.13 18.21
C PHE A 468 16.98 -15.51 16.79
N ARG A 469 16.75 -14.59 15.85
CA ARG A 469 16.81 -14.92 14.42
C ARG A 469 18.13 -14.53 13.74
N TYR A 470 18.93 -13.71 14.39
CA TYR A 470 20.14 -13.13 13.80
C TYR A 470 21.37 -13.38 14.65
N ASP A 471 22.52 -13.49 14.01
CA ASP A 471 23.80 -13.56 14.73
C ASP A 471 24.18 -12.20 15.34
N LYS A 472 23.90 -11.11 14.59
CA LYS A 472 24.19 -9.76 15.04
C LYS A 472 23.06 -8.80 14.71
N ILE A 473 22.84 -7.86 15.63
CA ILE A 473 22.04 -6.64 15.38
C ILE A 473 23.04 -5.50 15.23
N VAL A 474 23.02 -4.81 14.10
CA VAL A 474 23.92 -3.71 13.78
C VAL A 474 23.14 -2.40 13.67
N CYS A 475 23.36 -1.49 14.59
CA CYS A 475 22.82 -0.13 14.54
C CYS A 475 23.61 0.71 13.54
N CYS A 476 22.95 1.23 12.51
CA CYS A 476 23.53 2.07 11.48
C CYS A 476 22.86 3.44 11.50
N CYS A 477 23.49 4.40 12.14
CA CYS A 477 23.04 5.80 12.21
C CYS A 477 24.04 6.72 11.52
N ASP A 478 23.59 7.91 11.17
CA ASP A 478 24.46 8.94 10.61
C ASP A 478 25.54 9.35 11.62
N ALA A 479 26.69 9.81 11.14
CA ALA A 479 27.83 10.19 11.97
C ALA A 479 27.66 11.57 12.64
N ASP A 480 26.45 12.08 12.76
CA ASP A 480 26.14 13.37 13.38
C ASP A 480 25.53 13.21 14.78
N ALA A 481 25.19 14.34 15.42
CA ALA A 481 24.64 14.36 16.77
C ALA A 481 23.26 13.67 16.86
N ASP A 482 22.44 13.75 15.81
CA ASP A 482 21.13 13.11 15.78
C ASP A 482 21.25 11.59 15.65
N GLY A 483 22.16 11.10 14.80
CA GLY A 483 22.46 9.67 14.69
C GLY A 483 23.02 9.09 16.01
N GLY A 484 23.90 9.84 16.70
CA GLY A 484 24.37 9.46 18.03
C GLY A 484 23.24 9.36 19.06
N HIS A 485 22.25 10.26 19.01
CA HIS A 485 21.08 10.21 19.86
C HIS A 485 20.18 9.01 19.56
N ILE A 486 19.97 8.67 18.28
CA ILE A 486 19.18 7.49 17.87
C ILE A 486 19.87 6.20 18.31
N ALA A 487 21.20 6.10 18.15
CA ALA A 487 21.97 4.96 18.64
C ALA A 487 21.86 4.78 20.17
N THR A 488 21.90 5.89 20.92
CA THR A 488 21.71 5.88 22.37
C THR A 488 20.29 5.41 22.76
N LEU A 489 19.25 5.94 22.12
CA LEU A 489 17.86 5.53 22.37
C LEU A 489 17.64 4.05 22.02
N LEU A 490 18.23 3.58 20.92
CA LEU A 490 18.13 2.17 20.52
C LEU A 490 18.82 1.26 21.55
N THR A 491 20.04 1.63 21.98
CA THR A 491 20.80 0.90 23.01
C THR A 491 20.01 0.80 24.30
N MET A 492 19.45 1.93 24.79
CA MET A 492 18.64 1.95 26.01
C MET A 492 17.37 1.12 25.90
N ASN A 493 16.66 1.21 24.77
CA ASN A 493 15.46 0.40 24.56
C ASN A 493 15.80 -1.10 24.52
N LEU A 494 16.89 -1.50 23.88
CA LEU A 494 17.35 -2.90 23.88
C LEU A 494 17.72 -3.36 25.29
N ALA A 495 18.48 -2.53 26.04
CA ALA A 495 18.89 -2.84 27.42
C ALA A 495 17.69 -3.03 28.35
N MET A 496 16.60 -2.29 28.15
CA MET A 496 15.40 -2.36 28.98
C MET A 496 14.41 -3.45 28.56
N MET A 497 14.33 -3.78 27.27
CA MET A 497 13.31 -4.72 26.75
C MET A 497 13.86 -6.12 26.52
N VAL A 498 15.11 -6.23 26.09
CA VAL A 498 15.75 -7.49 25.64
C VAL A 498 17.22 -7.52 26.06
N PRO A 499 17.56 -7.36 27.34
CA PRO A 499 18.92 -7.19 27.85
C PRO A 499 19.85 -8.32 27.43
N GLU A 500 19.34 -9.55 27.31
CA GLU A 500 20.12 -10.72 26.94
C GLU A 500 20.78 -10.61 25.56
N ILE A 501 20.18 -9.87 24.62
CA ILE A 501 20.80 -9.61 23.31
C ILE A 501 22.12 -8.84 23.46
N ILE A 502 22.18 -7.88 24.40
CA ILE A 502 23.42 -7.14 24.68
C ILE A 502 24.38 -7.99 25.53
N LYS A 503 23.90 -8.64 26.59
CA LYS A 503 24.70 -9.48 27.50
C LYS A 503 25.40 -10.62 26.78
N GLN A 504 24.74 -11.21 25.78
CA GLN A 504 25.32 -12.30 24.97
C GLN A 504 26.15 -11.81 23.77
N GLY A 505 26.32 -10.47 23.64
CA GLY A 505 27.23 -9.89 22.66
C GLY A 505 26.70 -9.81 21.24
N HIS A 506 25.38 -9.83 21.05
CA HIS A 506 24.76 -9.77 19.71
C HIS A 506 24.50 -8.36 19.19
N TYR A 507 24.74 -7.30 19.98
CA TYR A 507 24.46 -5.94 19.58
C TYR A 507 25.72 -5.12 19.27
N TYR A 508 25.72 -4.47 18.09
CA TYR A 508 26.84 -3.70 17.56
C TYR A 508 26.37 -2.34 17.04
N ILE A 509 27.24 -1.35 17.11
CA ILE A 509 27.08 -0.05 16.46
C ILE A 509 28.09 0.00 15.30
N ALA A 510 27.59 0.28 14.09
CA ALA A 510 28.45 0.48 12.93
C ALA A 510 29.08 1.87 13.00
N TYR A 511 30.37 1.91 12.81
CA TYR A 511 31.12 3.15 12.70
C TYR A 511 31.06 3.65 11.26
N THR A 512 30.54 4.85 11.04
CA THR A 512 30.44 5.48 9.72
C THR A 512 31.50 6.55 9.57
N PRO A 513 32.28 6.57 8.49
CA PRO A 513 33.34 7.56 8.32
C PRO A 513 32.75 8.92 7.95
N LEU A 514 33.11 9.98 8.69
CA LEU A 514 32.80 11.37 8.36
C LEU A 514 33.57 11.87 7.12
N TYR A 515 34.72 11.27 6.85
CA TYR A 515 35.61 11.67 5.76
C TYR A 515 36.12 10.44 5.00
N ALA A 516 36.27 10.57 3.69
CA ALA A 516 36.92 9.57 2.87
C ALA A 516 37.77 10.24 1.77
N ILE A 517 38.80 9.54 1.30
CA ILE A 517 39.54 9.91 0.11
C ILE A 517 38.83 9.32 -1.10
N ASN A 518 38.47 10.18 -2.06
CA ASN A 518 37.84 9.80 -3.32
C ASN A 518 38.74 10.15 -4.48
N GLU A 519 39.54 9.21 -4.92
CA GLU A 519 40.48 9.41 -6.03
C GLU A 519 40.42 8.22 -7.01
N LYS A 520 40.40 8.50 -8.30
CA LYS A 520 40.49 7.50 -9.38
C LYS A 520 39.53 6.30 -9.20
N LYS A 521 38.30 6.53 -8.75
CA LYS A 521 37.26 5.51 -8.43
C LYS A 521 37.59 4.63 -7.20
N THR A 522 38.56 5.04 -6.37
CA THR A 522 38.88 4.36 -5.13
C THR A 522 38.32 5.15 -3.96
N PHE A 523 37.53 4.49 -3.11
CA PHE A 523 36.98 5.03 -1.86
C PHE A 523 37.80 4.47 -0.69
N ILE A 524 38.44 5.35 0.09
CA ILE A 524 39.19 4.97 1.30
C ILE A 524 38.60 5.72 2.49
N PRO A 525 37.88 5.03 3.41
CA PRO A 525 37.32 5.68 4.58
C PRO A 525 38.41 6.13 5.56
N LEU A 526 38.27 7.33 6.09
CA LEU A 526 39.15 7.88 7.13
C LEU A 526 38.44 7.73 8.48
N TRP A 527 38.95 6.79 9.29
CA TRP A 527 38.25 6.32 10.48
C TRP A 527 38.56 7.12 11.75
N ASP A 528 39.63 7.91 11.76
CA ASP A 528 40.10 8.69 12.90
C ASP A 528 40.77 9.98 12.46
N GLN A 529 40.99 10.87 13.43
CA GLN A 529 41.63 12.17 13.21
C GLN A 529 43.05 12.03 12.65
N THR A 530 43.78 11.01 13.08
CA THR A 530 45.16 10.78 12.63
C THR A 530 45.21 10.45 11.13
N ALA A 531 44.27 9.61 10.67
CA ALA A 531 44.14 9.27 9.25
C ALA A 531 43.72 10.51 8.42
N LEU A 532 42.83 11.36 8.97
CA LEU A 532 42.41 12.61 8.34
C LEU A 532 43.58 13.58 8.22
N ASP A 533 44.33 13.82 9.30
CA ASP A 533 45.47 14.73 9.33
C ASP A 533 46.56 14.28 8.35
N LYS A 534 46.81 13.00 8.26
CA LYS A 534 47.73 12.41 7.28
C LYS A 534 47.25 12.65 5.85
N ALA A 535 45.98 12.41 5.58
CA ALA A 535 45.41 12.63 4.24
C ALA A 535 45.45 14.12 3.83
N ILE A 536 45.24 15.04 4.80
CA ILE A 536 45.40 16.49 4.56
C ILE A 536 46.85 16.83 4.26
N LYS A 537 47.81 16.30 5.05
CA LYS A 537 49.25 16.51 4.83
C LYS A 537 49.68 16.00 3.47
N ASP A 538 49.16 14.85 3.05
CA ASP A 538 49.47 14.22 1.75
C ASP A 538 48.69 14.87 0.59
N LYS A 539 47.96 15.97 0.83
CA LYS A 539 47.14 16.71 -0.16
C LYS A 539 46.16 15.83 -0.94
N ARG A 540 45.59 14.82 -0.27
CA ARG A 540 44.62 13.89 -0.90
C ARG A 540 43.26 14.58 -1.10
N LYS A 541 42.50 14.13 -2.09
CA LYS A 541 41.14 14.63 -2.32
C LYS A 541 40.18 14.01 -1.29
N ILE A 542 39.83 14.80 -0.27
CA ILE A 542 38.98 14.38 0.84
C ILE A 542 37.56 14.88 0.59
N THR A 543 36.58 14.01 0.78
CA THR A 543 35.16 14.32 0.77
C THR A 543 34.58 14.11 2.18
N ARG A 544 33.75 15.04 2.64
CA ARG A 544 33.01 14.92 3.90
C ARG A 544 31.62 14.36 3.61
N TYR A 545 31.20 13.39 4.40
CA TYR A 545 29.88 12.79 4.38
C TYR A 545 29.13 13.15 5.65
N LYS A 546 27.90 13.67 5.53
CA LYS A 546 27.06 14.02 6.67
C LYS A 546 26.16 12.86 7.11
N GLY A 547 25.76 12.02 6.14
CA GLY A 547 24.90 10.88 6.41
C GLY A 547 25.11 9.73 5.43
N LEU A 548 24.60 8.56 5.81
CA LEU A 548 24.68 7.32 5.03
C LEU A 548 24.07 7.42 3.65
N GLY A 549 23.06 8.28 3.48
CA GLY A 549 22.39 8.51 2.19
C GLY A 549 23.26 9.22 1.13
N GLU A 550 24.40 9.80 1.54
CA GLU A 550 25.36 10.45 0.62
C GLU A 550 26.40 9.47 0.03
N LEU A 551 26.50 8.26 0.60
CA LEU A 551 27.41 7.21 0.14
C LEU A 551 26.79 6.45 -1.03
N ASN A 552 27.57 6.20 -2.08
CA ASN A 552 27.13 5.33 -3.15
C ASN A 552 27.15 3.86 -2.74
N ILE A 553 26.57 2.97 -3.57
CA ILE A 553 26.40 1.54 -3.26
C ILE A 553 27.76 0.84 -2.97
N SER A 554 28.82 1.17 -3.72
CA SER A 554 30.14 0.57 -3.52
C SER A 554 30.78 1.00 -2.21
N ASP A 555 30.56 2.27 -1.82
CA ASP A 555 31.12 2.85 -0.60
C ASP A 555 30.39 2.33 0.63
N LEU A 556 29.04 2.20 0.57
CA LEU A 556 28.24 1.52 1.59
C LEU A 556 28.68 0.07 1.79
N LYS A 557 28.95 -0.63 0.69
CA LYS A 557 29.47 -2.00 0.78
C LYS A 557 30.80 -2.05 1.54
N THR A 558 31.72 -1.15 1.22
CA THR A 558 33.05 -1.07 1.87
C THR A 558 32.95 -0.68 3.35
N CYS A 559 32.07 0.30 3.70
CA CYS A 559 31.97 0.81 5.08
C CYS A 559 31.16 -0.07 6.02
N LEU A 560 30.12 -0.74 5.52
CA LEU A 560 29.13 -1.37 6.39
C LEU A 560 29.00 -2.89 6.19
N LEU A 561 29.21 -3.38 4.97
CA LEU A 561 28.84 -4.76 4.62
C LEU A 561 30.05 -5.69 4.48
N ASP A 562 31.19 -5.18 4.02
CA ASP A 562 32.40 -5.97 3.88
C ASP A 562 33.07 -6.16 5.25
N GLU A 563 33.08 -7.39 5.74
CA GLU A 563 33.64 -7.76 7.05
C GLU A 563 35.10 -7.38 7.23
N LYS A 564 35.86 -7.26 6.14
CA LYS A 564 37.30 -6.94 6.18
C LYS A 564 37.58 -5.45 6.34
N SER A 565 36.67 -4.60 5.90
CA SER A 565 36.87 -3.13 5.86
C SER A 565 35.94 -2.35 6.77
N ARG A 566 34.78 -2.92 7.16
CA ARG A 566 33.85 -2.27 8.08
C ARG A 566 34.38 -2.22 9.50
N LYS A 567 33.93 -1.20 10.27
CA LYS A 567 34.21 -1.10 11.70
C LYS A 567 32.91 -1.23 12.49
N LEU A 568 32.80 -2.29 13.29
CA LEU A 568 31.70 -2.50 14.23
C LEU A 568 32.22 -2.41 15.66
N VAL A 569 31.50 -1.70 16.51
CA VAL A 569 31.78 -1.64 17.95
C VAL A 569 30.72 -2.46 18.67
N GLN A 570 31.12 -3.53 19.33
CA GLN A 570 30.24 -4.33 20.18
C GLN A 570 29.87 -3.56 21.43
N VAL A 571 28.57 -3.43 21.68
CA VAL A 571 28.08 -2.85 22.93
C VAL A 571 28.13 -3.91 24.01
N GLN A 572 28.94 -3.67 25.02
CA GLN A 572 29.08 -4.58 26.15
C GLN A 572 28.18 -4.16 27.32
N TRP A 573 27.64 -5.13 28.03
CA TRP A 573 26.94 -4.89 29.28
C TRP A 573 27.95 -4.55 30.38
N THR A 574 27.83 -3.36 30.96
CA THR A 574 28.74 -2.86 32.00
C THR A 574 27.94 -2.33 33.18
N ASP A 575 28.57 -2.19 34.34
CA ASP A 575 27.96 -1.59 35.53
C ASP A 575 27.38 -0.19 35.28
N LYS A 576 27.98 0.56 34.33
CA LYS A 576 27.47 1.87 33.91
C LYS A 576 26.16 1.76 33.16
N LEU A 577 26.03 0.76 32.28
CA LEU A 577 24.79 0.52 31.54
C LEU A 577 23.69 0.00 32.48
N ASP A 578 24.06 -0.85 33.44
CA ASP A 578 23.18 -1.37 34.47
C ASP A 578 22.58 -0.24 35.31
N ARG A 579 23.45 0.64 35.83
CA ARG A 579 23.02 1.85 36.55
C ARG A 579 22.13 2.76 35.72
N LEU A 580 22.41 2.94 34.43
CA LEU A 580 21.56 3.73 33.53
C LEU A 580 20.17 3.10 33.37
N VAL A 581 20.08 1.80 33.26
CA VAL A 581 18.80 1.06 33.18
C VAL A 581 18.01 1.25 34.47
N ASP A 582 18.65 1.12 35.63
CA ASP A 582 18.01 1.34 36.93
C ASP A 582 17.52 2.77 37.10
N LEU A 583 18.33 3.77 36.76
CA LEU A 583 17.95 5.18 36.76
C LEU A 583 16.75 5.46 35.84
N MET A 584 16.71 4.82 34.69
CA MET A 584 15.60 4.98 33.73
C MET A 584 14.31 4.32 34.22
N ASN A 585 14.38 3.30 35.07
CA ASN A 585 13.22 2.63 35.65
C ASN A 585 12.67 3.39 36.87
N ASN A 586 13.51 4.17 37.58
CA ASN A 586 13.13 4.88 38.83
C ASN A 586 12.91 6.37 38.55
N VAL A 587 11.66 6.83 38.65
CA VAL A 587 11.27 8.24 38.40
C VAL A 587 11.87 9.21 39.45
N ASN A 588 12.05 8.74 40.68
CA ASN A 588 12.60 9.58 41.76
C ASN A 588 14.09 9.84 41.55
N ASP A 589 14.84 8.83 41.16
CA ASP A 589 16.28 8.94 40.90
C ASP A 589 16.57 9.83 39.69
N LYS A 590 15.70 9.81 38.67
CA LYS A 590 15.76 10.77 37.55
C LYS A 590 15.63 12.22 38.01
N ARG A 591 14.71 12.50 38.93
CA ARG A 591 14.52 13.86 39.48
C ARG A 591 15.74 14.33 40.28
N LEU A 592 16.38 13.43 41.02
CA LEU A 592 17.61 13.73 41.77
C LEU A 592 18.77 14.02 40.83
N LEU A 593 18.91 13.21 39.75
CA LEU A 593 19.95 13.43 38.73
C LEU A 593 19.79 14.77 38.01
N LEU A 594 18.56 15.16 37.67
CA LEU A 594 18.25 16.44 37.02
C LEU A 594 18.50 17.64 37.96
N LYS A 595 18.46 17.44 39.28
CA LYS A 595 18.76 18.45 40.27
C LYS A 595 20.24 18.52 40.63
N GLY A 596 21.07 17.61 40.12
CA GLY A 596 22.48 17.49 40.51
C GLY A 596 22.69 16.94 41.94
N GLU A 597 21.68 16.30 42.54
CA GLU A 597 21.66 15.74 43.88
C GLU A 597 21.99 14.23 43.90
N PHE A 598 22.47 13.69 42.77
CA PHE A 598 22.83 12.27 42.64
C PHE A 598 24.34 12.10 42.80
N GLU A 599 24.79 11.46 43.90
CA GLU A 599 26.18 11.02 44.11
C GLU A 599 26.49 9.66 43.48
#